data_0e8b1ef0b42cfad95042ee5aa0b126f4
#
_entry.id   0e8b1ef0b42cfad95042ee5aa0b126f4
#
_cell.length_a   1.000
_cell.length_b   1.000
_cell.length_c   1.000
_cell.angle_alpha   90.00
_cell.angle_beta   90.00
_cell.angle_gamma   90.00
#
_symmetry.space_group_name_H-M   'P 1'
#
loop_
_entity.id
_entity.type
_entity.pdbx_description
1 polymer ?
#
loop_
_entity_poly.entity_id
_entity_poly.type
_entity_poly.pdbx_seq_one_letter_code
_entity_poly.pdbx_strand_id
1 'polypeptide(L)'
;MEGFKSLINYISNPTILFTAILVGFPFVFPPNDWFYNVNKKLKIDKLWTKKGLFVMVAVTIVFFVFGLGDSDFRSIVLKPDNVPISGLIILLIFFTWLSMSQAYENDKLMDEGKPVDEYYEAPNDKVLVWPDLVYVELISLVLFSAFMLIWSIGLPAPIEQPANPSESPNPAKAPWYFLGLQEMLVYYDPWYAGVVLPSLIIVGLMAIPYIDRDPNGSGFYSYKNRKLSASIYLFGWLVLWNVLIDRKSTRLNSSHLV
;
A
#
# COMPACT_ATOMS: atom_id res chain seq x y z
N MET A 1 -21.74 3.22 20.82
CA MET A 1 -21.34 3.79 19.51
C MET A 1 -20.64 5.14 19.66
N GLU A 2 -21.17 6.09 20.41
CA GLU A 2 -20.56 7.42 20.55
C GLU A 2 -19.14 7.41 21.15
N GLY A 3 -18.86 6.59 22.16
CA GLY A 3 -17.52 6.46 22.71
C GLY A 3 -16.49 5.90 21.73
N PHE A 4 -16.89 4.94 20.89
CA PHE A 4 -16.03 4.40 19.83
C PHE A 4 -15.76 5.44 18.74
N LYS A 5 -16.80 6.17 18.30
CA LYS A 5 -16.66 7.27 17.33
C LYS A 5 -15.74 8.38 17.86
N SER A 6 -15.90 8.76 19.13
CA SER A 6 -15.02 9.73 19.80
C SER A 6 -13.56 9.28 19.86
N LEU A 7 -13.31 8.00 20.18
CA LEU A 7 -11.96 7.43 20.18
C LEU A 7 -11.33 7.43 18.79
N ILE A 8 -12.09 7.01 17.76
CA ILE A 8 -11.61 7.02 16.38
C ILE A 8 -11.29 8.44 15.93
N ASN A 9 -12.18 9.40 16.17
CA ASN A 9 -11.96 10.80 15.82
C ASN A 9 -10.73 11.39 16.52
N TYR A 10 -10.49 11.02 17.78
CA TYR A 10 -9.32 11.45 18.53
C TYR A 10 -8.02 10.88 17.91
N ILE A 11 -7.99 9.56 17.64
CA ILE A 11 -6.81 8.89 17.04
C ILE A 11 -6.57 9.38 15.61
N SER A 12 -7.64 9.64 14.85
CA SER A 12 -7.57 10.14 13.46
C SER A 12 -7.22 11.61 13.37
N ASN A 13 -7.08 12.33 14.49
CA ASN A 13 -6.55 13.68 14.45
C ASN A 13 -5.17 13.66 13.76
N PRO A 14 -4.95 14.46 12.68
CA PRO A 14 -3.74 14.39 11.89
C PRO A 14 -2.45 14.51 12.70
N THR A 15 -2.44 15.38 13.72
CA THR A 15 -1.27 15.54 14.58
C THR A 15 -0.95 14.27 15.36
N ILE A 16 -1.96 13.62 15.92
CA ILE A 16 -1.79 12.39 16.71
C ILE A 16 -1.43 11.23 15.80
N LEU A 17 -2.18 11.05 14.72
CA LEU A 17 -2.00 9.95 13.77
C LEU A 17 -0.61 9.99 13.14
N PHE A 18 -0.20 11.13 12.57
CA PHE A 18 1.10 11.22 11.92
C PHE A 18 2.26 11.15 12.91
N THR A 19 2.11 11.72 14.12
CA THR A 19 3.14 11.55 15.15
C THR A 19 3.27 10.09 15.58
N ALA A 20 2.16 9.40 15.79
CA ALA A 20 2.16 7.98 16.13
C ALA A 20 2.78 7.12 15.03
N ILE A 21 2.47 7.40 13.76
CA ILE A 21 3.06 6.70 12.61
C ILE A 21 4.56 6.99 12.54
N LEU A 22 4.99 8.25 12.59
CA LEU A 22 6.41 8.62 12.49
C LEU A 22 7.25 8.00 13.61
N VAL A 23 6.73 8.00 14.84
CA VAL A 23 7.42 7.40 15.99
C VAL A 23 7.36 5.88 15.95
N GLY A 24 6.22 5.30 15.61
CA GLY A 24 6.00 3.85 15.61
C GLY A 24 6.64 3.12 14.43
N PHE A 25 6.72 3.78 13.27
CA PHE A 25 7.22 3.18 12.04
C PHE A 25 8.58 2.47 12.17
N PRO A 26 9.63 3.10 12.72
CA PRO A 26 10.94 2.45 12.82
C PRO A 26 10.98 1.25 13.78
N PHE A 27 9.99 1.10 14.65
CA PHE A 27 9.87 -0.10 15.49
C PHE A 27 9.20 -1.26 14.76
N VAL A 28 8.29 -0.97 13.84
CA VAL A 28 7.63 -1.97 13.01
C VAL A 28 8.51 -2.37 11.82
N PHE A 29 9.15 -1.39 11.20
CA PHE A 29 10.06 -1.53 10.05
C PHE A 29 11.45 -0.97 10.41
N PRO A 30 12.27 -1.75 11.11
CA PRO A 30 13.53 -1.26 11.70
C PRO A 30 14.57 -0.91 10.65
N PRO A 31 15.02 0.37 10.57
CA PRO A 31 16.00 0.83 9.58
C PRO A 31 17.45 0.41 9.90
N ASN A 32 17.73 0.04 11.14
CA ASN A 32 19.06 -0.32 11.60
C ASN A 32 19.01 -1.41 12.69
N ASP A 33 20.21 -1.87 13.14
CA ASP A 33 20.34 -2.96 14.11
C ASP A 33 19.73 -2.62 15.47
N TRP A 34 19.82 -1.37 15.91
CA TRP A 34 19.27 -0.96 17.20
C TRP A 34 17.74 -1.15 17.21
N PHE A 35 17.05 -0.60 16.23
CA PHE A 35 15.59 -0.77 16.09
C PHE A 35 15.21 -2.23 15.86
N TYR A 36 16.02 -2.98 15.10
CA TYR A 36 15.78 -4.40 14.87
C TYR A 36 15.84 -5.21 16.17
N ASN A 37 16.83 -4.94 17.03
CA ASN A 37 16.96 -5.59 18.33
C ASN A 37 15.81 -5.19 19.28
N VAL A 38 15.39 -3.93 19.27
CA VAL A 38 14.22 -3.48 20.03
C VAL A 38 12.94 -4.13 19.52
N ASN A 39 12.75 -4.21 18.21
CA ASN A 39 11.61 -4.90 17.57
C ASN A 39 11.51 -6.36 18.06
N LYS A 40 12.63 -7.11 18.05
CA LYS A 40 12.68 -8.48 18.57
C LYS A 40 12.42 -8.56 20.08
N LYS A 41 12.99 -7.65 20.86
CA LYS A 41 12.77 -7.59 22.32
C LYS A 41 11.32 -7.33 22.68
N LEU A 42 10.65 -6.44 21.94
CA LEU A 42 9.23 -6.13 22.12
C LEU A 42 8.30 -7.15 21.43
N LYS A 43 8.88 -8.14 20.74
CA LYS A 43 8.14 -9.18 20.00
C LYS A 43 7.22 -8.62 18.90
N ILE A 44 7.57 -7.47 18.32
CA ILE A 44 6.83 -6.86 17.22
C ILE A 44 6.96 -7.71 15.94
N ASP A 45 8.08 -8.41 15.78
CA ASP A 45 8.32 -9.41 14.74
C ASP A 45 7.22 -10.48 14.64
N LYS A 46 6.50 -10.74 15.74
CA LYS A 46 5.35 -11.66 15.72
C LYS A 46 4.17 -11.20 14.87
N LEU A 47 4.11 -9.92 14.50
CA LEU A 47 3.14 -9.43 13.52
C LEU A 47 3.28 -10.16 12.17
N TRP A 48 4.48 -10.58 11.82
CA TRP A 48 4.79 -11.25 10.56
C TRP A 48 4.56 -12.77 10.57
N THR A 49 4.02 -13.30 11.67
CA THR A 49 3.58 -14.69 11.75
C THR A 49 2.15 -14.88 11.25
N LYS A 50 1.76 -16.13 10.94
CA LYS A 50 0.37 -16.47 10.58
C LYS A 50 -0.65 -16.02 11.62
N LYS A 51 -0.29 -16.08 12.92
CA LYS A 51 -1.14 -15.57 14.02
C LYS A 51 -1.25 -14.04 13.97
N GLY A 52 -0.15 -13.35 13.65
CA GLY A 52 -0.14 -11.90 13.46
C GLY A 52 -1.04 -11.47 12.30
N LEU A 53 -1.00 -12.16 11.16
CA LEU A 53 -1.93 -11.91 10.04
C LEU A 53 -3.38 -12.04 10.50
N PHE A 54 -3.71 -13.13 11.19
CA PHE A 54 -5.08 -13.34 11.69
C PHE A 54 -5.54 -12.17 12.58
N VAL A 55 -4.68 -11.70 13.48
CA VAL A 55 -4.99 -10.56 14.35
C VAL A 55 -5.18 -9.29 13.54
N MET A 56 -4.27 -8.98 12.58
CA MET A 56 -4.40 -7.79 11.73
C MET A 56 -5.68 -7.81 10.90
N VAL A 57 -6.00 -8.93 10.27
CA VAL A 57 -7.23 -9.09 9.48
C VAL A 57 -8.46 -9.02 10.38
N ALA A 58 -8.45 -9.67 11.55
CA ALA A 58 -9.56 -9.60 12.48
C ALA A 58 -9.83 -8.18 12.98
N VAL A 59 -8.79 -7.43 13.34
CA VAL A 59 -8.90 -6.01 13.74
C VAL A 59 -9.47 -5.18 12.60
N THR A 60 -9.02 -5.38 11.37
CA THR A 60 -9.53 -4.67 10.19
C THR A 60 -11.00 -4.98 9.95
N ILE A 61 -11.40 -6.26 10.00
CA ILE A 61 -12.80 -6.67 9.84
C ILE A 61 -13.67 -6.06 10.95
N VAL A 62 -13.23 -6.14 12.20
CA VAL A 62 -13.95 -5.57 13.34
C VAL A 62 -14.12 -4.06 13.14
N PHE A 63 -13.08 -3.35 12.73
CA PHE A 63 -13.15 -1.91 12.43
C PHE A 63 -14.21 -1.61 11.36
N PHE A 64 -14.20 -2.33 10.24
CA PHE A 64 -15.20 -2.13 9.18
C PHE A 64 -16.61 -2.48 9.64
N VAL A 65 -16.80 -3.61 10.34
CA VAL A 65 -18.13 -4.02 10.82
C VAL A 65 -18.72 -2.99 11.79
N PHE A 66 -17.93 -2.49 12.74
CA PHE A 66 -18.38 -1.42 13.64
C PHE A 66 -18.57 -0.09 12.90
N GLY A 67 -17.68 0.26 12.00
CA GLY A 67 -17.76 1.50 11.20
C GLY A 67 -19.00 1.53 10.31
N LEU A 68 -19.37 0.42 9.66
CA LEU A 68 -20.56 0.33 8.81
C LEU A 68 -21.88 0.52 9.58
N GLY A 69 -21.87 0.45 10.91
CA GLY A 69 -22.99 0.83 11.75
C GLY A 69 -23.22 2.35 11.83
N ASP A 70 -22.20 3.17 11.51
CA ASP A 70 -22.35 4.63 11.41
C ASP A 70 -22.79 5.01 9.98
N SER A 71 -23.80 5.88 9.87
CA SER A 71 -24.40 6.26 8.59
C SER A 71 -23.43 7.01 7.68
N ASP A 72 -22.60 7.88 8.28
CA ASP A 72 -21.65 8.73 7.55
C ASP A 72 -20.50 7.88 7.00
N PHE A 73 -19.92 7.03 7.86
CA PHE A 73 -18.87 6.10 7.47
C PHE A 73 -19.36 5.14 6.38
N ARG A 74 -20.56 4.57 6.53
CA ARG A 74 -21.17 3.68 5.56
C ARG A 74 -21.39 4.36 4.20
N SER A 75 -21.87 5.60 4.19
CA SER A 75 -22.10 6.35 2.96
C SER A 75 -20.80 6.65 2.19
N ILE A 76 -19.68 6.80 2.92
CA ILE A 76 -18.37 7.02 2.33
C ILE A 76 -17.77 5.71 1.79
N VAL A 77 -17.75 4.67 2.62
CA VAL A 77 -17.06 3.39 2.29
C VAL A 77 -17.78 2.64 1.18
N LEU A 78 -19.12 2.67 1.15
CA LEU A 78 -19.92 1.97 0.13
C LEU A 78 -20.14 2.79 -1.14
N LYS A 79 -19.61 4.01 -1.21
CA LYS A 79 -19.63 4.76 -2.45
C LYS A 79 -18.83 4.00 -3.52
N PRO A 80 -19.36 3.82 -4.76
CA PRO A 80 -18.71 3.01 -5.79
C PRO A 80 -17.24 3.32 -6.02
N ASP A 81 -16.83 4.59 -5.95
CA ASP A 81 -15.45 5.05 -6.12
C ASP A 81 -14.54 4.59 -4.95
N ASN A 82 -15.12 4.42 -3.74
CA ASN A 82 -14.37 4.13 -2.50
C ASN A 82 -14.30 2.63 -2.17
N VAL A 83 -15.17 1.81 -2.77
CA VAL A 83 -15.13 0.35 -2.56
C VAL A 83 -13.78 -0.26 -2.97
N PRO A 84 -13.17 0.09 -4.12
CA PRO A 84 -11.83 -0.36 -4.47
C PRO A 84 -10.76 0.08 -3.45
N ILE A 85 -10.88 1.27 -2.86
CA ILE A 85 -9.94 1.79 -1.86
C ILE A 85 -10.02 0.96 -0.58
N SER A 86 -11.23 0.64 -0.13
CA SER A 86 -11.44 -0.21 1.04
C SER A 86 -10.87 -1.62 0.83
N GLY A 87 -11.05 -2.18 -0.37
CA GLY A 87 -10.41 -3.43 -0.79
C GLY A 87 -8.88 -3.34 -0.82
N LEU A 88 -8.34 -2.22 -1.32
CA LEU A 88 -6.90 -1.98 -1.37
C LEU A 88 -6.25 -1.99 0.02
N ILE A 89 -6.91 -1.45 1.04
CA ILE A 89 -6.40 -1.48 2.43
C ILE A 89 -6.15 -2.93 2.87
N ILE A 90 -7.11 -3.82 2.63
CA ILE A 90 -6.99 -5.25 2.97
C ILE A 90 -5.85 -5.91 2.20
N LEU A 91 -5.74 -5.62 0.90
CA LEU A 91 -4.66 -6.14 0.06
C LEU A 91 -3.29 -5.63 0.50
N LEU A 92 -3.17 -4.34 0.85
CA LEU A 92 -1.91 -3.77 1.36
C LEU A 92 -1.47 -4.44 2.67
N ILE A 93 -2.41 -4.68 3.61
CA ILE A 93 -2.12 -5.41 4.85
C ILE A 93 -1.63 -6.82 4.53
N PHE A 94 -2.33 -7.53 3.66
CA PHE A 94 -1.99 -8.91 3.30
C PHE A 94 -0.64 -9.01 2.59
N PHE A 95 -0.38 -8.22 1.55
CA PHE A 95 0.86 -8.31 0.79
C PHE A 95 2.07 -7.77 1.56
N THR A 96 1.88 -6.75 2.41
CA THR A 96 2.93 -6.30 3.32
C THR A 96 3.28 -7.41 4.32
N TRP A 97 2.26 -8.05 4.91
CA TRP A 97 2.49 -9.19 5.78
C TRP A 97 3.18 -10.34 5.03
N LEU A 98 2.75 -10.69 3.83
CA LEU A 98 3.32 -11.79 3.05
C LEU A 98 4.81 -11.57 2.80
N SER A 99 5.19 -10.40 2.27
CA SER A 99 6.59 -10.07 1.99
C SER A 99 7.45 -10.04 3.26
N MET A 100 6.92 -9.47 4.34
CA MET A 100 7.63 -9.42 5.62
C MET A 100 7.72 -10.79 6.28
N SER A 101 6.68 -11.62 6.18
CA SER A 101 6.69 -12.99 6.69
C SER A 101 7.78 -13.82 6.01
N GLN A 102 7.84 -13.79 4.69
CA GLN A 102 8.90 -14.46 3.91
C GLN A 102 10.28 -13.94 4.28
N ALA A 103 10.46 -12.62 4.37
CA ALA A 103 11.74 -12.03 4.75
C ALA A 103 12.22 -12.46 6.14
N TYR A 104 11.34 -12.48 7.14
CA TYR A 104 11.70 -12.91 8.49
C TYR A 104 11.93 -14.42 8.59
N GLU A 105 11.22 -15.23 7.81
CA GLU A 105 11.45 -16.67 7.74
C GLU A 105 12.81 -17.00 7.09
N ASN A 106 13.14 -16.34 6.00
CA ASN A 106 14.46 -16.44 5.34
C ASN A 106 15.59 -15.96 6.26
N ASP A 107 15.42 -14.82 6.94
CA ASP A 107 16.40 -14.32 7.91
C ASP A 107 16.66 -15.35 9.01
N LYS A 108 15.64 -16.04 9.49
CA LYS A 108 15.76 -17.10 10.49
C LYS A 108 16.51 -18.32 9.96
N LEU A 109 16.17 -18.78 8.74
CA LEU A 109 16.88 -19.90 8.09
C LEU A 109 18.36 -19.58 7.89
N MET A 110 18.67 -18.36 7.43
CA MET A 110 20.05 -17.91 7.26
C MET A 110 20.81 -17.82 8.59
N ASP A 111 20.17 -17.37 9.67
CA ASP A 111 20.77 -17.35 11.01
C ASP A 111 21.05 -18.76 11.55
N GLU A 112 20.25 -19.75 11.14
CA GLU A 112 20.44 -21.18 11.45
C GLU A 112 21.45 -21.87 10.51
N GLY A 113 22.02 -21.15 9.52
CA GLY A 113 22.92 -21.71 8.52
C GLY A 113 22.22 -22.64 7.52
N LYS A 114 20.89 -22.57 7.42
CA LYS A 114 20.10 -23.32 6.48
C LYS A 114 19.87 -22.52 5.19
N PRO A 115 19.83 -23.18 4.02
CA PRO A 115 19.44 -22.52 2.80
C PRO A 115 17.98 -22.09 2.87
N VAL A 116 17.66 -21.00 2.19
CA VAL A 116 16.29 -20.52 1.99
C VAL A 116 15.59 -21.37 0.92
N ASP A 117 14.27 -21.44 0.97
CA ASP A 117 13.49 -22.31 0.07
C ASP A 117 13.70 -21.93 -1.40
N GLU A 118 13.80 -20.65 -1.73
CA GLU A 118 14.04 -20.13 -3.07
C GLU A 118 15.39 -20.60 -3.66
N TYR A 119 16.34 -20.98 -2.81
CA TYR A 119 17.62 -21.53 -3.28
C TYR A 119 17.46 -22.89 -3.97
N TYR A 120 16.49 -23.68 -3.56
CA TYR A 120 16.20 -24.99 -4.15
C TYR A 120 15.27 -24.90 -5.36
N GLU A 121 14.42 -23.91 -5.42
CA GLU A 121 13.47 -23.70 -6.51
C GLU A 121 14.17 -23.12 -7.75
N ALA A 122 15.08 -22.17 -7.58
CA ALA A 122 15.70 -21.42 -8.65
C ALA A 122 16.45 -22.25 -9.72
N PRO A 123 17.14 -23.39 -9.43
CA PRO A 123 17.88 -24.13 -10.47
C PRO A 123 17.05 -25.01 -11.38
N ASN A 124 15.84 -25.41 -10.92
CA ASN A 124 15.07 -26.47 -11.56
C ASN A 124 13.81 -25.98 -12.29
N ASP A 125 13.40 -24.75 -12.06
CA ASP A 125 12.12 -24.25 -12.57
C ASP A 125 12.30 -23.40 -13.82
N LYS A 126 12.60 -24.09 -14.94
CA LYS A 126 12.57 -23.45 -16.26
C LYS A 126 11.14 -23.44 -16.79
N VAL A 127 10.48 -22.33 -16.68
CA VAL A 127 9.19 -22.10 -17.34
C VAL A 127 9.44 -21.71 -18.79
N LEU A 128 8.88 -22.48 -19.71
CA LEU A 128 8.93 -22.13 -21.14
C LEU A 128 8.01 -20.93 -21.39
N VAL A 129 8.50 -19.94 -22.12
CA VAL A 129 7.70 -18.77 -22.52
C VAL A 129 6.48 -19.22 -23.33
N TRP A 130 6.70 -20.15 -24.25
CA TRP A 130 5.67 -20.80 -25.03
C TRP A 130 5.77 -22.33 -24.85
N PRO A 131 4.68 -23.07 -24.55
CA PRO A 131 3.30 -22.58 -24.34
C PRO A 131 2.98 -22.15 -22.90
N ASP A 132 3.79 -22.50 -21.90
CA ASP A 132 3.43 -22.50 -20.49
C ASP A 132 3.07 -21.11 -19.94
N LEU A 133 3.98 -20.14 -20.11
CA LEU A 133 3.74 -18.77 -19.61
C LEU A 133 2.56 -18.12 -20.34
N VAL A 134 2.47 -18.27 -21.65
CA VAL A 134 1.38 -17.70 -22.45
C VAL A 134 0.01 -18.24 -22.04
N TYR A 135 -0.10 -19.53 -21.71
CA TYR A 135 -1.37 -20.09 -21.23
C TYR A 135 -1.73 -19.57 -19.84
N VAL A 136 -0.77 -19.42 -18.94
CA VAL A 136 -1.01 -18.84 -17.61
C VAL A 136 -1.48 -17.39 -17.72
N GLU A 137 -0.84 -16.61 -18.57
CA GLU A 137 -1.24 -15.20 -18.83
C GLU A 137 -2.63 -15.12 -19.48
N LEU A 138 -2.94 -15.98 -20.45
CA LEU A 138 -4.26 -16.03 -21.08
C LEU A 138 -5.37 -16.38 -20.08
N ILE A 139 -5.14 -17.40 -19.25
CA ILE A 139 -6.10 -17.80 -18.22
C ILE A 139 -6.32 -16.63 -17.23
N SER A 140 -5.25 -15.99 -16.80
CA SER A 140 -5.30 -14.85 -15.90
C SER A 140 -6.07 -13.68 -16.53
N LEU A 141 -5.84 -13.39 -17.80
CA LEU A 141 -6.54 -12.35 -18.56
C LEU A 141 -8.04 -12.64 -18.62
N VAL A 142 -8.44 -13.87 -18.97
CA VAL A 142 -9.84 -14.26 -19.08
C VAL A 142 -10.54 -14.18 -17.71
N LEU A 143 -9.94 -14.73 -16.66
CA LEU A 143 -10.50 -14.68 -15.32
C LEU A 143 -10.65 -13.25 -14.80
N PHE A 144 -9.60 -12.43 -14.98
CA PHE A 144 -9.64 -11.04 -14.54
C PHE A 144 -10.64 -10.21 -15.35
N SER A 145 -10.75 -10.44 -16.67
CA SER A 145 -11.76 -9.78 -17.51
C SER A 145 -13.17 -10.15 -17.07
N ALA A 146 -13.44 -11.42 -16.78
CA ALA A 146 -14.74 -11.88 -16.26
C ALA A 146 -15.06 -11.22 -14.90
N PHE A 147 -14.06 -11.17 -14.00
CA PHE A 147 -14.21 -10.47 -12.72
C PHE A 147 -14.54 -9.00 -12.91
N MET A 148 -13.83 -8.28 -13.80
CA MET A 148 -14.06 -6.86 -14.06
C MET A 148 -15.44 -6.59 -14.68
N LEU A 149 -15.95 -7.49 -15.53
CA LEU A 149 -17.29 -7.39 -16.07
C LEU A 149 -18.36 -7.52 -14.97
N ILE A 150 -18.24 -8.54 -14.11
CA ILE A 150 -19.14 -8.73 -12.95
C ILE A 150 -19.07 -7.52 -12.01
N TRP A 151 -17.87 -7.02 -11.75
CA TRP A 151 -17.66 -5.84 -10.92
C TRP A 151 -18.35 -4.60 -11.47
N SER A 152 -18.18 -4.32 -12.77
CA SER A 152 -18.76 -3.15 -13.43
C SER A 152 -20.28 -3.17 -13.49
N ILE A 153 -20.88 -4.38 -13.52
CA ILE A 153 -22.34 -4.54 -13.44
C ILE A 153 -22.84 -4.33 -12.00
N GLY A 154 -22.11 -4.86 -11.02
CA GLY A 154 -22.50 -4.80 -9.61
C GLY A 154 -22.27 -3.43 -8.95
N LEU A 155 -21.27 -2.70 -9.41
CA LEU A 155 -20.86 -1.39 -8.90
C LEU A 155 -20.76 -0.38 -10.05
N PRO A 156 -21.91 0.11 -10.57
CA PRO A 156 -21.90 1.06 -11.67
C PRO A 156 -21.26 2.37 -11.24
N ALA A 157 -20.36 2.88 -12.08
CA ALA A 157 -19.79 4.22 -11.88
C ALA A 157 -20.89 5.28 -12.02
N PRO A 158 -20.96 6.29 -11.12
CA PRO A 158 -21.90 7.39 -11.27
C PRO A 158 -21.58 8.15 -12.56
N ILE A 159 -22.60 8.32 -13.40
CA ILE A 159 -22.51 9.16 -14.60
C ILE A 159 -22.80 10.60 -14.17
N GLU A 160 -21.87 11.49 -14.45
CA GLU A 160 -22.06 12.93 -14.24
C GLU A 160 -22.99 13.54 -15.31
N GLN A 161 -23.33 14.80 -15.13
CA GLN A 161 -24.15 15.54 -16.10
C GLN A 161 -23.41 15.62 -17.45
N PRO A 162 -24.15 15.78 -18.58
CA PRO A 162 -23.55 15.98 -19.89
C PRO A 162 -22.55 17.13 -19.90
N ALA A 163 -21.42 16.95 -20.60
CA ALA A 163 -20.38 17.96 -20.69
C ALA A 163 -20.95 19.32 -21.15
N ASN A 164 -20.74 20.35 -20.35
CA ASN A 164 -21.08 21.73 -20.68
C ASN A 164 -19.79 22.53 -20.88
N PRO A 165 -19.48 23.03 -22.11
CA PRO A 165 -18.25 23.76 -22.36
C PRO A 165 -18.16 25.11 -21.61
N SER A 166 -19.28 25.64 -21.13
CA SER A 166 -19.34 26.91 -20.39
C SER A 166 -19.23 26.74 -18.86
N GLU A 167 -19.34 25.53 -18.35
CA GLU A 167 -19.30 25.26 -16.91
C GLU A 167 -18.36 24.10 -16.61
N SER A 168 -17.35 24.33 -15.78
CA SER A 168 -16.55 23.24 -15.23
C SER A 168 -17.19 22.69 -13.97
N PRO A 169 -17.24 21.35 -13.79
CA PRO A 169 -17.69 20.78 -12.54
C PRO A 169 -16.88 21.34 -11.36
N ASN A 170 -17.54 21.82 -10.33
CA ASN A 170 -16.89 22.29 -9.11
C ASN A 170 -17.41 21.49 -7.90
N PRO A 171 -16.57 20.66 -7.30
CA PRO A 171 -15.15 20.48 -7.57
C PRO A 171 -14.87 19.47 -8.70
N ALA A 172 -13.93 19.79 -9.58
CA ALA A 172 -13.32 18.81 -10.45
C ALA A 172 -12.36 17.94 -9.65
N LYS A 173 -12.83 16.77 -9.19
CA LYS A 173 -12.00 15.83 -8.40
C LYS A 173 -11.36 14.82 -9.33
N ALA A 174 -10.01 14.76 -9.31
CA ALA A 174 -9.31 13.64 -9.93
C ALA A 174 -9.55 12.35 -9.13
N PRO A 175 -9.43 11.17 -9.78
CA PRO A 175 -9.39 9.90 -9.09
C PRO A 175 -8.35 9.91 -7.96
N TRP A 176 -8.64 9.23 -6.85
CA TRP A 176 -7.81 9.22 -5.64
C TRP A 176 -6.34 8.86 -5.88
N TYR A 177 -6.06 7.98 -6.85
CA TYR A 177 -4.68 7.57 -7.18
C TYR A 177 -3.84 8.67 -7.84
N PHE A 178 -4.46 9.72 -8.36
CA PHE A 178 -3.76 10.91 -8.85
C PHE A 178 -3.63 12.04 -7.80
N LEU A 179 -4.29 11.92 -6.66
CA LEU A 179 -4.29 12.99 -5.65
C LEU A 179 -2.89 13.35 -5.16
N GLY A 180 -2.01 12.36 -5.01
CA GLY A 180 -0.61 12.59 -4.63
C GLY A 180 0.16 13.42 -5.66
N LEU A 181 -0.01 13.12 -6.95
CA LEU A 181 0.59 13.90 -8.04
C LEU A 181 0.00 15.32 -8.12
N GLN A 182 -1.30 15.45 -7.92
CA GLN A 182 -1.94 16.77 -7.87
C GLN A 182 -1.47 17.62 -6.68
N GLU A 183 -1.19 17.00 -5.53
CA GLU A 183 -0.63 17.74 -4.39
C GLU A 183 0.80 18.20 -4.68
N MET A 184 1.61 17.42 -5.38
CA MET A 184 2.94 17.85 -5.81
C MET A 184 2.92 19.09 -6.73
N LEU A 185 1.86 19.26 -7.55
CA LEU A 185 1.67 20.45 -8.38
C LEU A 185 1.45 21.74 -7.59
N VAL A 186 1.15 21.65 -6.29
CA VAL A 186 1.05 22.83 -5.41
C VAL A 186 2.43 23.37 -5.05
N TYR A 187 3.44 22.51 -4.97
CA TYR A 187 4.78 22.85 -4.50
C TYR A 187 5.80 23.02 -5.63
N TYR A 188 5.55 22.39 -6.78
CA TYR A 188 6.47 22.33 -7.89
C TYR A 188 5.79 22.81 -9.19
N ASP A 189 6.60 23.34 -10.10
CA ASP A 189 6.17 23.62 -11.46
C ASP A 189 5.57 22.37 -12.13
N PRO A 190 4.51 22.51 -12.96
CA PRO A 190 3.83 21.38 -13.62
C PRO A 190 4.77 20.45 -14.39
N TRP A 191 5.79 21.01 -15.05
CA TRP A 191 6.80 20.22 -15.75
C TRP A 191 7.59 19.35 -14.78
N TYR A 192 7.98 19.92 -13.64
CA TYR A 192 8.77 19.20 -12.64
C TYR A 192 7.94 18.11 -11.96
N ALA A 193 6.74 18.45 -11.51
CA ALA A 193 5.86 17.53 -10.79
C ALA A 193 5.25 16.44 -11.70
N GLY A 194 4.88 16.80 -12.95
CA GLY A 194 4.18 15.90 -13.87
C GLY A 194 5.11 15.05 -14.76
N VAL A 195 6.34 15.51 -15.02
CA VAL A 195 7.26 14.80 -15.93
C VAL A 195 8.52 14.37 -15.21
N VAL A 196 9.27 15.31 -14.60
CA VAL A 196 10.60 14.99 -14.06
C VAL A 196 10.53 14.01 -12.90
N LEU A 197 9.71 14.30 -11.88
CA LEU A 197 9.61 13.43 -10.69
C LEU A 197 9.07 12.02 -11.02
N PRO A 198 7.97 11.85 -11.78
CA PRO A 198 7.53 10.52 -12.19
C PRO A 198 8.56 9.77 -13.06
N SER A 199 9.25 10.49 -13.96
CA SER A 199 10.32 9.88 -14.78
C SER A 199 11.50 9.42 -13.94
N LEU A 200 11.92 10.19 -12.93
CA LEU A 200 12.98 9.79 -12.00
C LEU A 200 12.60 8.53 -11.22
N ILE A 201 11.33 8.39 -10.82
CA ILE A 201 10.85 7.18 -10.14
C ILE A 201 10.95 5.98 -11.10
N ILE A 202 10.42 6.11 -12.32
CA ILE A 202 10.41 5.03 -13.31
C ILE A 202 11.83 4.61 -13.67
N VAL A 203 12.68 5.58 -14.05
CA VAL A 203 14.09 5.32 -14.41
C VAL A 203 14.87 4.77 -13.22
N GLY A 204 14.62 5.28 -12.01
CA GLY A 204 15.22 4.77 -10.78
C GLY A 204 14.88 3.29 -10.54
N LEU A 205 13.61 2.91 -10.69
CA LEU A 205 13.18 1.52 -10.57
C LEU A 205 13.82 0.63 -11.64
N MET A 206 13.92 1.11 -12.89
CA MET A 206 14.59 0.40 -13.98
C MET A 206 16.11 0.23 -13.73
N ALA A 207 16.73 1.16 -13.03
CA ALA A 207 18.16 1.16 -12.74
C ALA A 207 18.55 0.21 -11.57
N ILE A 208 17.61 -0.12 -10.68
CA ILE A 208 17.89 -0.94 -9.49
C ILE A 208 18.68 -2.22 -9.80
N PRO A 209 18.31 -3.06 -10.79
CA PRO A 209 19.05 -4.29 -11.07
C PRO A 209 20.51 -4.06 -11.47
N TYR A 210 20.86 -2.87 -11.94
CA TYR A 210 22.21 -2.53 -12.42
C TYR A 210 23.06 -1.85 -11.34
N ILE A 211 22.43 -1.11 -10.43
CA ILE A 211 23.13 -0.37 -9.37
C ILE A 211 23.19 -1.14 -8.05
N ASP A 212 22.29 -2.10 -7.84
CA ASP A 212 22.31 -2.95 -6.66
C ASP A 212 23.46 -3.97 -6.76
N ARG A 213 24.45 -3.79 -5.90
CA ARG A 213 25.67 -4.61 -5.86
C ARG A 213 25.68 -5.62 -4.72
N ASP A 214 24.57 -5.82 -4.04
CA ASP A 214 24.52 -6.77 -2.93
C ASP A 214 24.53 -8.21 -3.46
N PRO A 215 25.63 -8.97 -3.23
CA PRO A 215 25.74 -10.34 -3.72
C PRO A 215 24.79 -11.32 -3.01
N ASN A 216 24.27 -10.93 -1.85
CA ASN A 216 23.42 -11.79 -1.02
C ASN A 216 21.91 -11.59 -1.31
N GLY A 217 21.57 -10.67 -2.20
CA GLY A 217 20.19 -10.24 -2.38
C GLY A 217 19.51 -10.73 -3.64
N SER A 218 20.09 -11.67 -4.36
CA SER A 218 19.54 -12.12 -5.63
C SER A 218 18.41 -13.13 -5.44
N GLY A 219 17.18 -12.68 -5.54
CA GLY A 219 16.02 -13.53 -5.77
C GLY A 219 15.21 -13.92 -4.55
N PHE A 220 15.60 -13.56 -3.32
CA PHE A 220 14.82 -13.88 -2.12
C PHE A 220 14.65 -12.69 -1.18
N TYR A 221 13.55 -12.68 -0.43
CA TYR A 221 13.28 -11.66 0.57
C TYR A 221 14.18 -11.85 1.79
N SER A 222 14.85 -10.76 2.24
CA SER A 222 15.58 -10.70 3.49
C SER A 222 15.43 -9.32 4.09
N TYR A 223 14.96 -9.24 5.33
CA TYR A 223 14.85 -7.96 6.01
C TYR A 223 16.16 -7.53 6.64
N LYS A 224 16.86 -8.47 7.29
CA LYS A 224 18.11 -8.24 8.02
C LYS A 224 19.21 -7.66 7.14
N ASN A 225 19.33 -8.15 5.90
CA ASN A 225 20.35 -7.70 4.96
C ASN A 225 20.01 -6.36 4.30
N ARG A 226 18.72 -5.98 4.24
CA ARG A 226 18.24 -4.79 3.51
C ARG A 226 17.38 -3.85 4.34
N LYS A 227 17.62 -3.81 5.66
CA LYS A 227 16.82 -3.01 6.62
C LYS A 227 16.56 -1.58 6.16
N LEU A 228 17.63 -0.87 5.81
CA LEU A 228 17.52 0.53 5.43
C LEU A 228 16.73 0.72 4.13
N SER A 229 17.04 -0.07 3.10
CA SER A 229 16.35 0.01 1.79
C SER A 229 14.86 -0.34 1.92
N ALA A 230 14.54 -1.41 2.66
CA ALA A 230 13.17 -1.80 2.93
C ALA A 230 12.41 -0.72 3.72
N SER A 231 13.02 -0.16 4.76
CA SER A 231 12.41 0.90 5.55
C SER A 231 12.18 2.18 4.74
N ILE A 232 13.12 2.60 3.91
CA ILE A 232 12.97 3.77 3.04
C ILE A 232 11.82 3.56 2.05
N TYR A 233 11.76 2.39 1.42
CA TYR A 233 10.69 2.06 0.48
C TYR A 233 9.32 2.05 1.16
N LEU A 234 9.19 1.32 2.26
CA LEU A 234 7.93 1.21 3.01
C LEU A 234 7.51 2.57 3.57
N PHE A 235 8.45 3.38 4.09
CA PHE A 235 8.15 4.72 4.55
C PHE A 235 7.67 5.63 3.42
N GLY A 236 8.34 5.60 2.28
CA GLY A 236 7.94 6.36 1.09
C GLY A 236 6.53 6.00 0.62
N TRP A 237 6.24 4.71 0.56
CA TRP A 237 4.96 4.21 0.10
C TRP A 237 3.84 4.34 1.15
N LEU A 238 4.04 3.79 2.35
CA LEU A 238 2.97 3.71 3.36
C LEU A 238 2.73 5.04 4.09
N VAL A 239 3.72 5.91 4.19
CA VAL A 239 3.61 7.16 4.94
C VAL A 239 3.55 8.37 4.01
N LEU A 240 4.63 8.64 3.27
CA LEU A 240 4.73 9.88 2.50
C LEU A 240 3.66 9.99 1.41
N TRP A 241 3.41 8.92 0.66
CA TRP A 241 2.40 8.92 -0.39
C TRP A 241 0.99 9.12 0.17
N ASN A 242 0.69 8.44 1.28
CA ASN A 242 -0.61 8.62 1.95
C ASN A 242 -0.79 10.03 2.53
N VAL A 243 0.27 10.65 3.04
CA VAL A 243 0.22 12.06 3.49
C VAL A 243 -0.10 13.00 2.33
N LEU A 244 0.47 12.79 1.14
CA LEU A 244 0.15 13.60 -0.05
C LEU A 244 -1.32 13.47 -0.46
N ILE A 245 -1.86 12.23 -0.44
CA ILE A 245 -3.27 11.97 -0.75
C ILE A 245 -4.18 12.66 0.27
N ASP A 246 -3.89 12.52 1.57
CA ASP A 246 -4.68 13.12 2.64
C ASP A 246 -4.69 14.64 2.55
N ARG A 247 -3.54 15.27 2.35
CA ARG A 247 -3.44 16.71 2.19
C ARG A 247 -4.27 17.25 1.03
N LYS A 248 -4.23 16.56 -0.12
CA LYS A 248 -5.04 16.95 -1.27
C LYS A 248 -6.53 16.81 -0.99
N SER A 249 -6.95 15.69 -0.39
CA SER A 249 -8.34 15.46 -0.02
C SER A 249 -8.85 16.51 0.97
N THR A 250 -8.05 16.88 1.96
CA THR A 250 -8.40 17.90 2.95
C THR A 250 -8.56 19.28 2.32
N ARG A 251 -7.68 19.67 1.41
CA ARG A 251 -7.80 20.95 0.69
C ARG A 251 -9.03 21.01 -0.20
N LEU A 252 -9.34 19.92 -0.91
CA LEU A 252 -10.54 19.86 -1.75
C LEU A 252 -11.82 19.99 -0.92
N ASN A 253 -11.84 19.42 0.30
CA ASN A 253 -12.99 19.53 1.19
C ASN A 253 -13.12 20.93 1.82
N SER A 254 -12.02 21.60 2.12
CA SER A 254 -12.05 22.95 2.70
C SER A 254 -12.46 24.03 1.69
N SER A 255 -12.21 23.82 0.38
CA SER A 255 -12.62 24.76 -0.67
C SER A 255 -14.14 24.82 -0.89
N HIS A 256 -14.92 23.93 -0.25
CA HIS A 256 -16.39 23.94 -0.29
C HIS A 256 -17.05 24.67 0.88
N LEU A 257 -16.25 25.10 1.86
CA LEU A 257 -16.72 25.82 3.04
C LEU A 257 -16.60 27.34 2.90
N VAL A 258 -16.19 27.82 1.73
CA VAL A 258 -16.13 29.22 1.32
C VAL A 258 -17.01 29.45 0.11
#